data_51d22ddc8a71ff7544857595d1d8af7b
#
_entry.id   51d22ddc8a71ff7544857595d1d8af7b
#
_cell.length_a   1.000
_cell.length_b   1.000
_cell.length_c   1.000
_cell.angle_alpha   90.00
_cell.angle_beta   90.00
_cell.angle_gamma   90.00
#
_symmetry.space_group_name_H-M   'P 1'
#
loop_
_entity.id
_entity.type
_entity.pdbx_description
1 polymer ?
#
loop_
_entity_poly.entity_id
_entity_poly.type
_entity_poly.pdbx_seq_one_letter_code
_entity_poly.pdbx_strand_id
1 'polypeptide(L)'
;MSGLRLLDRPHVRRAVLWVEAGDRGVGWVRCDLCHRRCYIAPGKFGACGVRKNVDGVLYTLVYGLLSASNIDPIEKKPLMHFHPGSRVLSISTVGCNFYCQFCQNFEISQSRLEKGLYGVYRTPEEVVETALAYGADGVTYTYNEPTIFFELMYDVAREARRRGLFNTMVTNGYMTPEAVDELGGLMDAATVDFKGGGDPEFYRKIMLVPDPELIYETALAMRDKGWWIEVTNLVVPQVGDKPEYVRKMARWIVENLGPETPFHLLRFHPDYKLMHLPHTPIETLEKLASIAVEEGLKHVYIGNVWGHPLEDTYCPRCGYKVVDREGFSIAEWRLESGFRCPRCGYRLNFKGEYRARSFDYPTPAI
;
A
#
# COMPACT_ATOMS: atom_id res chain seq x y z
N MET A 1 -20.21 -23.89 -14.30
CA MET A 1 -18.99 -24.72 -14.14
C MET A 1 -19.14 -25.49 -12.84
N SER A 2 -19.01 -26.84 -12.87
CA SER A 2 -19.07 -27.67 -11.66
C SER A 2 -17.89 -27.31 -10.73
N GLY A 3 -18.09 -27.34 -9.41
CA GLY A 3 -17.07 -26.92 -8.43
C GLY A 3 -15.70 -27.62 -8.57
N LEU A 4 -15.69 -28.88 -8.98
CA LEU A 4 -14.46 -29.67 -9.22
C LEU A 4 -13.53 -29.06 -10.27
N ARG A 5 -14.05 -28.53 -11.38
CA ARG A 5 -13.23 -27.89 -12.41
C ARG A 5 -12.61 -26.54 -11.98
N LEU A 6 -13.20 -25.86 -10.99
CA LEU A 6 -12.65 -24.61 -10.44
C LEU A 6 -11.41 -24.91 -9.57
N LEU A 7 -11.51 -25.93 -8.72
CA LEU A 7 -10.45 -26.28 -7.76
C LEU A 7 -9.18 -26.87 -8.42
N ASP A 8 -9.29 -27.35 -9.65
CA ASP A 8 -8.14 -27.88 -10.42
C ASP A 8 -7.27 -26.78 -11.06
N ARG A 9 -7.67 -25.53 -10.94
CA ARG A 9 -6.94 -24.41 -11.55
C ARG A 9 -5.73 -23.98 -10.72
N PRO A 10 -4.55 -23.71 -11.31
CA PRO A 10 -3.34 -23.37 -10.58
C PRO A 10 -3.45 -22.07 -9.73
N HIS A 11 -4.33 -21.16 -10.12
CA HIS A 11 -4.59 -19.91 -9.43
C HIS A 11 -5.66 -20.02 -8.33
N VAL A 12 -6.15 -21.22 -8.04
CA VAL A 12 -7.11 -21.48 -6.95
C VAL A 12 -6.40 -22.18 -5.81
N ARG A 13 -6.40 -21.56 -4.63
CA ARG A 13 -5.80 -22.09 -3.41
C ARG A 13 -6.79 -22.01 -2.26
N ARG A 14 -6.71 -22.98 -1.34
CA ARG A 14 -7.42 -22.85 -0.06
C ARG A 14 -6.96 -21.58 0.63
N ALA A 15 -7.92 -20.76 1.03
CA ALA A 15 -7.64 -19.50 1.71
C ALA A 15 -7.14 -19.76 3.14
N VAL A 16 -6.35 -18.81 3.66
CA VAL A 16 -5.98 -18.75 5.08
C VAL A 16 -6.88 -17.76 5.82
N LEU A 17 -6.81 -17.72 7.15
CA LEU A 17 -7.52 -16.78 8.01
C LEU A 17 -9.03 -16.73 7.73
N TRP A 18 -9.68 -17.86 7.93
CA TRP A 18 -11.13 -18.00 7.89
C TRP A 18 -11.60 -19.08 8.87
N VAL A 19 -12.85 -19.01 9.27
CA VAL A 19 -13.50 -19.97 10.17
C VAL A 19 -14.87 -20.35 9.63
N GLU A 20 -15.38 -21.51 10.07
CA GLU A 20 -16.77 -21.88 9.85
C GLU A 20 -17.69 -20.93 10.62
N ALA A 21 -18.82 -20.56 10.01
CA ALA A 21 -19.82 -19.66 10.57
C ALA A 21 -21.19 -20.34 10.62
N GLY A 22 -21.24 -21.47 11.32
CA GLY A 22 -22.45 -22.31 11.44
C GLY A 22 -23.65 -21.60 12.09
N ASP A 23 -23.41 -20.55 12.88
CA ASP A 23 -24.43 -19.66 13.44
C ASP A 23 -25.23 -18.89 12.35
N ARG A 24 -24.67 -18.75 11.15
CA ARG A 24 -25.30 -18.12 9.99
C ARG A 24 -26.02 -19.13 9.07
N GLY A 25 -25.68 -20.40 9.19
CA GLY A 25 -26.24 -21.48 8.39
C GLY A 25 -25.23 -22.53 7.99
N VAL A 26 -25.68 -23.66 7.49
CA VAL A 26 -24.83 -24.78 7.07
C VAL A 26 -23.91 -24.36 5.94
N GLY A 27 -22.61 -24.59 6.09
CA GLY A 27 -21.58 -24.30 5.09
C GLY A 27 -21.23 -22.82 4.94
N TRP A 28 -21.71 -21.92 5.81
CA TRP A 28 -21.24 -20.55 5.85
C TRP A 28 -19.83 -20.47 6.43
N VAL A 29 -19.04 -19.51 5.92
CA VAL A 29 -17.71 -19.21 6.43
C VAL A 29 -17.58 -17.72 6.75
N ARG A 30 -16.70 -17.38 7.71
CA ARG A 30 -16.26 -16.01 7.97
C ARG A 30 -14.82 -15.87 7.55
N CYS A 31 -14.53 -14.87 6.71
CA CYS A 31 -13.17 -14.51 6.31
C CYS A 31 -12.61 -13.47 7.28
N ASP A 32 -11.50 -13.79 7.94
CA ASP A 32 -10.86 -12.93 8.95
C ASP A 32 -9.60 -12.21 8.44
N LEU A 33 -9.37 -12.21 7.14
CA LEU A 33 -8.19 -11.63 6.52
C LEU A 33 -8.15 -10.09 6.58
N CYS A 34 -9.30 -9.44 6.47
CA CYS A 34 -9.40 -7.98 6.57
C CYS A 34 -10.58 -7.58 7.45
N HIS A 35 -10.60 -6.33 7.91
CA HIS A 35 -11.61 -5.80 8.83
C HIS A 35 -13.05 -5.80 8.27
N ARG A 36 -13.24 -6.19 7.00
CA ARG A 36 -14.58 -6.48 6.47
C ARG A 36 -15.23 -7.68 7.14
N ARG A 37 -14.45 -8.63 7.66
CA ARG A 37 -14.93 -9.82 8.37
C ARG A 37 -16.14 -10.46 7.67
N CYS A 38 -16.01 -10.71 6.34
CA CYS A 38 -17.11 -11.13 5.48
C CYS A 38 -17.69 -12.48 5.90
N TYR A 39 -18.99 -12.53 6.17
CA TYR A 39 -19.76 -13.78 6.24
C TYR A 39 -20.18 -14.17 4.82
N ILE A 40 -19.78 -15.35 4.37
CA ILE A 40 -19.89 -15.77 2.97
C ILE A 40 -20.68 -17.09 2.91
N ALA A 41 -21.85 -17.06 2.29
CA ALA A 41 -22.67 -18.25 2.05
C ALA A 41 -22.01 -19.19 1.04
N PRO A 42 -22.36 -20.49 1.01
CA PRO A 42 -21.90 -21.42 -0.01
C PRO A 42 -22.13 -20.88 -1.42
N GLY A 43 -21.12 -20.99 -2.29
CA GLY A 43 -21.13 -20.51 -3.67
C GLY A 43 -20.93 -18.99 -3.84
N LYS A 44 -20.90 -18.19 -2.76
CA LYS A 44 -20.77 -16.72 -2.82
C LYS A 44 -19.35 -16.25 -2.63
N PHE A 45 -19.13 -14.96 -2.96
CA PHE A 45 -17.84 -14.27 -2.82
C PHE A 45 -17.85 -13.34 -1.60
N GLY A 46 -16.67 -13.11 -1.04
CA GLY A 46 -16.44 -11.99 -0.13
C GLY A 46 -16.46 -10.64 -0.87
N ALA A 47 -16.50 -9.53 -0.12
CA ALA A 47 -16.57 -8.17 -0.65
C ALA A 47 -15.44 -7.85 -1.66
N CYS A 48 -14.25 -8.44 -1.50
CA CYS A 48 -13.12 -8.24 -2.42
C CYS A 48 -13.33 -8.83 -3.83
N GLY A 49 -14.32 -9.71 -4.01
CA GLY A 49 -14.64 -10.34 -5.30
C GLY A 49 -13.71 -11.47 -5.75
N VAL A 50 -12.71 -11.84 -4.92
CA VAL A 50 -11.67 -12.82 -5.28
C VAL A 50 -11.55 -13.99 -4.31
N ARG A 51 -12.23 -13.94 -3.17
CA ARG A 51 -12.35 -15.04 -2.21
C ARG A 51 -13.75 -15.62 -2.27
N LYS A 52 -13.86 -16.93 -2.48
CA LYS A 52 -15.13 -17.64 -2.69
C LYS A 52 -15.27 -18.80 -1.71
N ASN A 53 -16.46 -18.92 -1.13
CA ASN A 53 -16.85 -20.11 -0.41
C ASN A 53 -17.28 -21.19 -1.42
N VAL A 54 -16.58 -22.31 -1.41
CA VAL A 54 -16.93 -23.50 -2.21
C VAL A 54 -17.25 -24.61 -1.21
N ASP A 55 -18.53 -24.92 -1.08
CA ASP A 55 -19.05 -26.02 -0.25
C ASP A 55 -18.54 -26.00 1.21
N GLY A 56 -18.51 -24.82 1.84
CA GLY A 56 -18.10 -24.65 3.23
C GLY A 56 -16.58 -24.43 3.42
N VAL A 57 -15.81 -24.32 2.35
CA VAL A 57 -14.37 -24.04 2.39
C VAL A 57 -14.09 -22.75 1.62
N LEU A 58 -13.31 -21.85 2.24
CA LEU A 58 -12.92 -20.60 1.58
C LEU A 58 -11.68 -20.80 0.69
N TYR A 59 -11.75 -20.30 -0.54
CA TYR A 59 -10.66 -20.31 -1.51
C TYR A 59 -10.35 -18.89 -1.99
N THR A 60 -9.05 -18.58 -2.20
CA THR A 60 -8.62 -17.48 -3.08
C THR A 60 -8.60 -17.97 -4.51
N LEU A 61 -9.01 -17.11 -5.46
CA LEU A 61 -9.08 -17.44 -6.87
C LEU A 61 -8.05 -16.66 -7.71
N VAL A 62 -7.12 -15.95 -7.06
CA VAL A 62 -6.14 -15.08 -7.72
C VAL A 62 -4.69 -15.42 -7.38
N TYR A 63 -4.44 -16.60 -6.83
CA TYR A 63 -3.09 -17.05 -6.51
C TYR A 63 -2.23 -17.15 -7.77
N GLY A 64 -1.16 -16.34 -7.84
CA GLY A 64 -0.28 -16.28 -9.01
C GLY A 64 -0.87 -15.59 -10.25
N LEU A 65 -2.14 -15.15 -10.22
CA LEU A 65 -2.78 -14.52 -11.39
C LEU A 65 -2.51 -13.01 -11.37
N LEU A 66 -1.37 -12.61 -11.93
CA LEU A 66 -0.92 -11.21 -11.94
C LEU A 66 -1.69 -10.38 -12.95
N SER A 67 -2.27 -9.27 -12.51
CA SER A 67 -2.91 -8.26 -13.36
C SER A 67 -1.96 -7.14 -13.78
N ALA A 68 -0.89 -6.93 -13.00
CA ALA A 68 0.20 -6.02 -13.33
C ALA A 68 1.52 -6.51 -12.71
N SER A 69 2.62 -6.24 -13.43
CA SER A 69 3.99 -6.51 -13.01
C SER A 69 4.91 -5.49 -13.69
N ASN A 70 5.56 -4.60 -12.91
CA ASN A 70 6.42 -3.53 -13.44
C ASN A 70 7.61 -3.30 -12.51
N ILE A 71 8.72 -2.84 -13.09
CA ILE A 71 9.84 -2.30 -12.30
C ILE A 71 9.58 -0.82 -12.05
N ASP A 72 9.53 -0.45 -10.78
CA ASP A 72 9.27 0.92 -10.34
C ASP A 72 10.37 1.41 -9.37
N PRO A 73 10.60 2.72 -9.26
CA PRO A 73 11.37 3.29 -8.15
C PRO A 73 10.61 3.12 -6.84
N ILE A 74 11.34 2.93 -5.75
CA ILE A 74 10.76 2.80 -4.41
C ILE A 74 9.99 4.08 -4.00
N GLU A 75 10.44 5.24 -4.47
CA GLU A 75 9.81 6.54 -4.24
C GLU A 75 8.39 6.62 -4.81
N LYS A 76 8.10 5.89 -5.89
CA LYS A 76 6.73 5.76 -6.45
C LYS A 76 5.78 4.96 -5.53
N LYS A 77 6.35 4.30 -4.51
CA LYS A 77 5.61 3.56 -3.48
C LYS A 77 5.40 4.36 -2.20
N PRO A 78 5.44 5.69 -2.26
CA PRO A 78 5.76 6.68 -1.23
C PRO A 78 6.57 6.12 -0.05
N LEU A 79 7.74 5.52 -0.37
CA LEU A 79 8.75 5.09 0.59
C LEU A 79 10.01 5.94 0.35
N MET A 80 10.01 7.16 0.91
CA MET A 80 11.07 8.16 0.70
C MET A 80 12.27 7.93 1.62
N HIS A 81 12.09 7.26 2.76
CA HIS A 81 13.11 7.02 3.75
C HIS A 81 13.52 5.54 3.89
N PHE A 82 12.92 4.65 3.10
CA PHE A 82 13.24 3.22 3.10
C PHE A 82 13.98 2.84 1.82
N HIS A 83 15.26 2.43 1.94
CA HIS A 83 16.14 2.06 0.82
C HIS A 83 16.06 3.03 -0.37
N PRO A 84 16.34 4.36 -0.18
CA PRO A 84 16.15 5.37 -1.21
C PRO A 84 16.89 5.05 -2.51
N GLY A 85 16.27 5.30 -3.66
CA GLY A 85 16.83 5.03 -4.98
C GLY A 85 16.79 3.56 -5.41
N SER A 86 16.20 2.67 -4.63
CA SER A 86 16.05 1.26 -4.98
C SER A 86 15.01 1.04 -6.07
N ARG A 87 15.18 -0.05 -6.83
CA ARG A 87 14.20 -0.58 -7.78
C ARG A 87 13.41 -1.71 -7.17
N VAL A 88 12.11 -1.75 -7.39
CA VAL A 88 11.24 -2.82 -6.90
C VAL A 88 10.41 -3.42 -8.03
N LEU A 89 10.23 -4.75 -7.99
CA LEU A 89 9.22 -5.39 -8.81
C LEU A 89 7.86 -5.17 -8.14
N SER A 90 6.99 -4.41 -8.77
CA SER A 90 5.65 -4.10 -8.31
C SER A 90 4.65 -5.07 -8.91
N ILE A 91 3.90 -5.79 -8.09
CA ILE A 91 2.92 -6.77 -8.54
C ILE A 91 1.53 -6.52 -7.95
N SER A 92 0.51 -6.94 -8.71
CA SER A 92 -0.89 -6.95 -8.27
C SER A 92 -1.67 -8.11 -8.86
N THR A 93 -2.84 -8.36 -8.29
CA THR A 93 -3.90 -9.18 -8.86
C THR A 93 -5.15 -8.33 -9.13
N VAL A 94 -6.28 -8.95 -9.51
CA VAL A 94 -7.56 -8.24 -9.59
C VAL A 94 -8.31 -8.26 -8.25
N GLY A 95 -9.24 -7.31 -8.08
CA GLY A 95 -10.08 -7.15 -6.90
C GLY A 95 -9.52 -6.18 -5.87
N CYS A 96 -10.37 -5.78 -4.92
CA CYS A 96 -10.01 -4.92 -3.78
C CYS A 96 -11.09 -5.04 -2.70
N ASN A 97 -10.72 -4.87 -1.44
CA ASN A 97 -11.68 -4.81 -0.34
C ASN A 97 -12.35 -3.44 -0.18
N PHE A 98 -11.92 -2.39 -0.93
CA PHE A 98 -12.52 -1.06 -1.01
C PHE A 98 -13.18 -0.81 -2.36
N TYR A 99 -14.11 0.17 -2.40
CA TYR A 99 -14.86 0.55 -3.60
C TYR A 99 -14.70 2.04 -3.93
N CYS A 100 -13.45 2.54 -3.85
CA CYS A 100 -13.12 3.94 -4.03
C CYS A 100 -13.63 4.48 -5.36
N GLN A 101 -14.46 5.54 -5.32
CA GLN A 101 -15.03 6.17 -6.52
C GLN A 101 -14.00 6.95 -7.34
N PHE A 102 -12.80 7.15 -6.80
CA PHE A 102 -11.66 7.86 -7.41
C PHE A 102 -10.52 6.93 -7.80
N CYS A 103 -10.70 5.62 -7.81
CA CYS A 103 -9.61 4.67 -7.99
C CYS A 103 -8.98 4.79 -9.39
N GLN A 104 -7.70 5.18 -9.47
CA GLN A 104 -6.94 5.25 -10.72
C GLN A 104 -6.76 3.87 -11.36
N ASN A 105 -6.67 2.83 -10.52
CA ASN A 105 -6.54 1.44 -10.95
C ASN A 105 -7.90 0.70 -10.94
N PHE A 106 -9.01 1.40 -11.28
CA PHE A 106 -10.36 0.83 -11.16
C PHE A 106 -10.57 -0.40 -12.05
N GLU A 107 -9.89 -0.50 -13.16
CA GLU A 107 -9.97 -1.63 -14.10
C GLU A 107 -9.56 -2.94 -13.44
N ILE A 108 -8.52 -2.92 -12.61
CA ILE A 108 -8.07 -4.10 -11.86
C ILE A 108 -8.75 -4.20 -10.49
N SER A 109 -8.87 -3.10 -9.75
CA SER A 109 -9.38 -3.10 -8.36
C SER A 109 -10.88 -3.36 -8.27
N GLN A 110 -11.67 -2.88 -9.25
CA GLN A 110 -13.12 -3.08 -9.31
C GLN A 110 -13.53 -4.24 -10.23
N SER A 111 -12.56 -4.94 -10.81
CA SER A 111 -12.79 -6.16 -11.56
C SER A 111 -13.23 -7.29 -10.61
N ARG A 112 -14.24 -8.05 -11.04
CA ARG A 112 -14.74 -9.22 -10.30
C ARG A 112 -14.59 -10.46 -11.16
N LEU A 113 -14.10 -11.54 -10.57
CA LEU A 113 -13.88 -12.81 -11.26
C LEU A 113 -15.17 -13.44 -11.81
N GLU A 114 -16.33 -13.02 -11.33
CA GLU A 114 -17.64 -13.41 -11.91
C GLU A 114 -17.76 -13.02 -13.41
N LYS A 115 -17.01 -12.00 -13.85
CA LYS A 115 -17.00 -11.50 -15.24
C LYS A 115 -15.90 -12.11 -16.10
N GLY A 116 -15.06 -12.98 -15.55
CA GLY A 116 -13.97 -13.66 -16.25
C GLY A 116 -12.63 -13.55 -15.52
N LEU A 117 -11.71 -14.43 -15.86
CA LEU A 117 -10.34 -14.43 -15.34
C LEU A 117 -9.50 -13.41 -16.10
N TYR A 118 -8.79 -12.57 -15.36
CA TYR A 118 -7.88 -11.55 -15.90
C TYR A 118 -6.51 -11.66 -15.21
N GLY A 119 -5.46 -11.79 -16.00
CA GLY A 119 -4.08 -11.82 -15.52
C GLY A 119 -3.26 -12.95 -16.15
N VAL A 120 -1.95 -12.88 -15.95
CA VAL A 120 -0.97 -13.90 -16.37
C VAL A 120 -0.55 -14.70 -15.15
N TYR A 121 -0.66 -16.03 -15.22
CA TYR A 121 -0.23 -16.89 -14.13
C TYR A 121 1.29 -16.91 -13.99
N ARG A 122 1.77 -16.70 -12.76
CA ARG A 122 3.17 -16.82 -12.36
C ARG A 122 3.27 -17.52 -11.01
N THR A 123 4.24 -18.39 -10.85
CA THR A 123 4.57 -18.96 -9.53
C THR A 123 5.34 -17.94 -8.68
N PRO A 124 5.41 -18.12 -7.36
CA PRO A 124 6.24 -17.27 -6.50
C PRO A 124 7.72 -17.22 -6.94
N GLU A 125 8.26 -18.33 -7.38
CA GLU A 125 9.63 -18.45 -7.89
C GLU A 125 9.82 -17.63 -9.15
N GLU A 126 8.90 -17.74 -10.14
CA GLU A 126 8.94 -16.95 -11.39
C GLU A 126 8.86 -15.45 -11.12
N VAL A 127 8.07 -15.02 -10.13
CA VAL A 127 7.99 -13.61 -9.71
C VAL A 127 9.34 -13.13 -9.18
N VAL A 128 9.97 -13.91 -8.30
CA VAL A 128 11.27 -13.54 -7.71
C VAL A 128 12.38 -13.60 -8.75
N GLU A 129 12.38 -14.57 -9.63
CA GLU A 129 13.32 -14.64 -10.76
C GLU A 129 13.18 -13.43 -11.69
N THR A 130 11.95 -12.99 -11.96
CA THR A 130 11.71 -11.75 -12.71
C THR A 130 12.31 -10.54 -12.00
N ALA A 131 12.10 -10.39 -10.68
CA ALA A 131 12.70 -9.30 -9.90
C ALA A 131 14.23 -9.29 -10.04
N LEU A 132 14.88 -10.44 -9.86
CA LEU A 132 16.34 -10.59 -9.99
C LEU A 132 16.85 -10.30 -11.38
N ALA A 133 16.17 -10.81 -12.42
CA ALA A 133 16.55 -10.63 -13.82
C ALA A 133 16.53 -9.13 -14.23
N TYR A 134 15.63 -8.34 -13.67
CA TYR A 134 15.56 -6.89 -13.92
C TYR A 134 16.35 -6.06 -12.89
N GLY A 135 17.14 -6.68 -12.03
CA GLY A 135 17.99 -6.01 -11.04
C GLY A 135 17.20 -5.25 -9.98
N ALA A 136 16.02 -5.74 -9.62
CA ALA A 136 15.26 -5.19 -8.49
C ALA A 136 15.94 -5.53 -7.16
N ASP A 137 15.84 -4.62 -6.20
CA ASP A 137 16.35 -4.77 -4.84
C ASP A 137 15.29 -5.39 -3.92
N GLY A 138 14.02 -5.38 -4.35
CA GLY A 138 12.89 -5.89 -3.58
C GLY A 138 11.64 -6.15 -4.43
N VAL A 139 10.62 -6.70 -3.77
CA VAL A 139 9.28 -6.87 -4.31
C VAL A 139 8.31 -5.97 -3.57
N THR A 140 7.43 -5.27 -4.31
CA THR A 140 6.37 -4.45 -3.75
C THR A 140 5.01 -4.96 -4.17
N TYR A 141 4.15 -5.25 -3.20
CA TYR A 141 2.76 -5.63 -3.38
C TYR A 141 1.91 -4.36 -3.41
N THR A 142 1.25 -4.04 -4.55
CA THR A 142 0.69 -2.70 -4.77
C THR A 142 -0.40 -2.66 -5.86
N TYR A 143 -0.72 -1.47 -6.39
CA TYR A 143 -1.71 -1.10 -7.41
C TYR A 143 -3.17 -1.28 -6.99
N ASN A 144 -3.56 -2.45 -6.50
CA ASN A 144 -4.80 -2.69 -5.79
C ASN A 144 -4.50 -2.89 -4.29
N GLU A 145 -5.29 -3.69 -3.58
CA GLU A 145 -5.03 -3.99 -2.17
C GLU A 145 -4.31 -5.33 -1.99
N PRO A 146 -3.06 -5.34 -1.48
CA PRO A 146 -2.29 -6.58 -1.29
C PRO A 146 -2.95 -7.60 -0.36
N THR A 147 -3.69 -7.16 0.64
CA THR A 147 -4.38 -8.04 1.59
C THR A 147 -5.23 -9.09 0.86
N ILE A 148 -5.88 -8.75 -0.27
CA ILE A 148 -6.83 -9.68 -0.89
C ILE A 148 -6.16 -10.84 -1.63
N PHE A 149 -4.86 -10.72 -1.93
CA PHE A 149 -4.05 -11.80 -2.53
C PHE A 149 -2.95 -12.31 -1.57
N PHE A 150 -3.31 -12.39 -0.30
CA PHE A 150 -2.43 -12.71 0.83
C PHE A 150 -1.58 -13.96 0.61
N GLU A 151 -2.18 -15.06 0.15
CA GLU A 151 -1.51 -16.33 -0.03
C GLU A 151 -0.36 -16.23 -1.05
N LEU A 152 -0.58 -15.49 -2.15
CA LEU A 152 0.48 -15.19 -3.11
C LEU A 152 1.56 -14.30 -2.51
N MET A 153 1.14 -13.21 -1.85
CA MET A 153 2.06 -12.27 -1.20
C MET A 153 2.95 -12.97 -0.18
N TYR A 154 2.38 -13.87 0.64
CA TYR A 154 3.12 -14.64 1.64
C TYR A 154 4.19 -15.53 1.01
N ASP A 155 3.82 -16.32 -0.02
CA ASP A 155 4.76 -17.24 -0.67
C ASP A 155 5.83 -16.49 -1.47
N VAL A 156 5.49 -15.41 -2.18
CA VAL A 156 6.46 -14.55 -2.88
C VAL A 156 7.39 -13.88 -1.87
N ALA A 157 6.88 -13.36 -0.75
CA ALA A 157 7.70 -12.69 0.26
C ALA A 157 8.71 -13.65 0.91
N ARG A 158 8.30 -14.88 1.16
CA ARG A 158 9.19 -15.94 1.68
C ARG A 158 10.30 -16.26 0.68
N GLU A 159 9.97 -16.42 -0.60
CA GLU A 159 10.97 -16.71 -1.64
C GLU A 159 11.89 -15.51 -1.87
N ALA A 160 11.35 -14.27 -1.96
CA ALA A 160 12.12 -13.04 -2.09
C ALA A 160 13.15 -12.88 -0.98
N ARG A 161 12.73 -13.09 0.28
CA ARG A 161 13.63 -13.04 1.42
C ARG A 161 14.74 -14.09 1.36
N ARG A 162 14.41 -15.33 0.94
CA ARG A 162 15.40 -16.39 0.73
C ARG A 162 16.47 -16.02 -0.31
N ARG A 163 16.09 -15.17 -1.28
CA ARG A 163 16.96 -14.70 -2.37
C ARG A 163 17.61 -13.34 -2.08
N GLY A 164 17.46 -12.79 -0.85
CA GLY A 164 18.07 -11.54 -0.43
C GLY A 164 17.38 -10.27 -0.89
N LEU A 165 16.13 -10.37 -1.37
CA LEU A 165 15.29 -9.23 -1.73
C LEU A 165 14.47 -8.79 -0.50
N PHE A 166 14.26 -7.47 -0.35
CA PHE A 166 13.31 -6.96 0.64
C PHE A 166 11.87 -6.99 0.12
N ASN A 167 10.90 -6.95 1.03
CA ASN A 167 9.47 -6.96 0.74
C ASN A 167 8.79 -5.70 1.26
N THR A 168 8.04 -5.02 0.42
CA THR A 168 7.27 -3.85 0.80
C THR A 168 5.84 -3.92 0.29
N MET A 169 4.94 -3.15 0.90
CA MET A 169 3.56 -3.06 0.42
C MET A 169 3.03 -1.64 0.43
N VAL A 170 2.16 -1.33 -0.51
CA VAL A 170 1.28 -0.14 -0.47
C VAL A 170 -0.12 -0.65 -0.21
N THR A 171 -0.65 -0.36 0.96
CA THR A 171 -1.91 -0.92 1.44
C THR A 171 -2.87 0.15 1.92
N ASN A 172 -4.16 -0.08 1.75
CA ASN A 172 -5.20 0.74 2.37
C ASN A 172 -5.31 0.55 3.90
N GLY A 173 -4.46 -0.32 4.47
CA GLY A 173 -4.37 -0.56 5.91
C GLY A 173 -5.57 -1.30 6.51
N TYR A 174 -6.43 -1.92 5.71
CA TYR A 174 -7.62 -2.61 6.24
C TYR A 174 -7.40 -4.12 6.48
N MET A 175 -6.14 -4.54 6.55
CA MET A 175 -5.69 -5.87 6.98
C MET A 175 -5.97 -6.04 8.48
N THR A 176 -6.31 -7.24 8.93
CA THR A 176 -6.47 -7.50 10.37
C THR A 176 -5.12 -7.66 11.06
N PRO A 177 -5.03 -7.40 12.38
CA PRO A 177 -3.82 -7.70 13.16
C PRO A 177 -3.39 -9.16 13.03
N GLU A 178 -4.32 -10.10 12.96
CA GLU A 178 -4.04 -11.53 12.76
C GLU A 178 -3.35 -11.79 11.42
N ALA A 179 -3.71 -11.06 10.37
CA ALA A 179 -3.05 -11.18 9.07
C ALA A 179 -1.66 -10.51 9.07
N VAL A 180 -1.48 -9.42 9.82
CA VAL A 180 -0.16 -8.83 10.06
C VAL A 180 0.75 -9.80 10.84
N ASP A 181 0.21 -10.47 11.85
CA ASP A 181 0.92 -11.48 12.64
C ASP A 181 1.41 -12.64 11.78
N GLU A 182 0.57 -13.13 10.88
CA GLU A 182 0.90 -14.24 9.97
C GLU A 182 2.03 -13.86 8.99
N LEU A 183 2.04 -12.62 8.48
CA LEU A 183 3.15 -12.11 7.65
C LEU A 183 4.44 -11.96 8.48
N GLY A 184 4.31 -11.58 9.73
CA GLY A 184 5.41 -11.48 10.67
C GLY A 184 6.61 -10.72 10.13
N GLY A 185 7.80 -11.33 10.20
CA GLY A 185 9.04 -10.76 9.71
C GLY A 185 9.28 -10.90 8.20
N LEU A 186 8.31 -11.35 7.41
CA LEU A 186 8.46 -11.43 5.95
C LEU A 186 8.37 -10.06 5.26
N MET A 187 7.67 -9.09 5.87
CA MET A 187 7.51 -7.74 5.34
C MET A 187 8.51 -6.79 6.02
N ASP A 188 9.17 -5.95 5.24
CA ASP A 188 10.20 -5.00 5.72
C ASP A 188 9.65 -3.58 5.86
N ALA A 189 8.72 -3.15 4.98
CA ALA A 189 8.11 -1.84 5.04
C ALA A 189 6.68 -1.83 4.48
N ALA A 190 5.89 -0.86 4.93
CA ALA A 190 4.56 -0.58 4.42
C ALA A 190 4.34 0.91 4.24
N THR A 191 3.72 1.29 3.12
CA THR A 191 3.02 2.57 2.97
C THR A 191 1.57 2.34 3.35
N VAL A 192 1.13 2.95 4.46
CA VAL A 192 -0.27 2.90 4.90
C VAL A 192 -1.00 4.09 4.28
N ASP A 193 -1.91 3.78 3.35
CA ASP A 193 -2.47 4.76 2.43
C ASP A 193 -3.88 5.20 2.85
N PHE A 194 -3.92 6.20 3.73
CA PHE A 194 -5.16 6.89 4.09
C PHE A 194 -5.66 7.77 2.93
N LYS A 195 -6.95 8.06 2.97
CA LYS A 195 -7.63 8.94 2.01
C LYS A 195 -8.51 9.92 2.78
N GLY A 196 -8.61 11.15 2.28
CA GLY A 196 -9.51 12.14 2.87
C GLY A 196 -9.29 12.39 4.37
N GLY A 197 -8.04 12.30 4.85
CA GLY A 197 -7.68 12.50 6.25
C GLY A 197 -8.20 11.41 7.21
N GLY A 198 -8.75 10.32 6.72
CA GLY A 198 -9.44 9.34 7.58
C GLY A 198 -10.85 9.78 8.01
N ASP A 199 -11.46 10.75 7.32
CA ASP A 199 -12.84 11.20 7.60
C ASP A 199 -13.84 10.03 7.46
N PRO A 200 -14.56 9.63 8.51
CA PRO A 200 -15.51 8.52 8.46
C PRO A 200 -16.65 8.73 7.47
N GLU A 201 -17.06 9.98 7.24
CA GLU A 201 -18.10 10.29 6.25
C GLU A 201 -17.59 10.06 4.83
N PHE A 202 -16.36 10.52 4.53
CA PHE A 202 -15.69 10.28 3.26
C PHE A 202 -15.53 8.78 2.99
N TYR A 203 -15.04 8.02 3.98
CA TYR A 203 -14.87 6.58 3.86
C TYR A 203 -16.19 5.86 3.59
N ARG A 204 -17.24 6.20 4.32
CA ARG A 204 -18.55 5.57 4.16
C ARG A 204 -19.20 5.89 2.82
N LYS A 205 -19.18 7.16 2.37
CA LYS A 205 -19.90 7.62 1.17
C LYS A 205 -19.13 7.40 -0.12
N ILE A 206 -17.80 7.62 -0.09
CA ILE A 206 -16.96 7.64 -1.29
C ILE A 206 -16.22 6.32 -1.51
N MET A 207 -15.92 5.60 -0.43
CA MET A 207 -15.12 4.37 -0.48
C MET A 207 -15.90 3.12 -0.06
N LEU A 208 -17.12 3.29 0.49
CA LEU A 208 -17.98 2.24 1.04
C LEU A 208 -17.27 1.40 2.12
N VAL A 209 -16.53 2.07 2.99
CA VAL A 209 -15.84 1.48 4.14
C VAL A 209 -16.51 1.93 5.41
N PRO A 210 -16.93 1.00 6.30
CA PRO A 210 -17.73 1.34 7.46
C PRO A 210 -16.97 2.09 8.55
N ASP A 211 -15.72 1.72 8.79
CA ASP A 211 -14.93 2.24 9.90
C ASP A 211 -13.45 2.42 9.51
N PRO A 212 -12.97 3.65 9.27
CA PRO A 212 -11.57 3.93 8.98
C PRO A 212 -10.65 3.87 10.22
N GLU A 213 -11.17 3.90 11.45
CA GLU A 213 -10.35 3.85 12.68
C GLU A 213 -9.57 2.53 12.76
N LEU A 214 -10.10 1.45 12.18
CA LEU A 214 -9.42 0.16 12.13
C LEU A 214 -8.10 0.17 11.33
N ILE A 215 -7.88 1.19 10.48
CA ILE A 215 -6.60 1.37 9.78
C ILE A 215 -5.49 1.73 10.76
N TYR A 216 -5.80 2.53 11.77
CA TYR A 216 -4.84 2.88 12.83
C TYR A 216 -4.43 1.67 13.66
N GLU A 217 -5.38 0.76 13.97
CA GLU A 217 -5.11 -0.50 14.66
C GLU A 217 -4.14 -1.38 13.84
N THR A 218 -4.38 -1.49 12.54
CA THR A 218 -3.49 -2.23 11.63
C THR A 218 -2.09 -1.61 11.57
N ALA A 219 -1.98 -0.28 11.50
CA ALA A 219 -0.69 0.41 11.48
C ALA A 219 0.11 0.16 12.77
N LEU A 220 -0.56 0.10 13.93
CA LEU A 220 0.07 -0.29 15.20
C LEU A 220 0.58 -1.73 15.17
N ALA A 221 -0.23 -2.66 14.68
CA ALA A 221 0.19 -4.06 14.55
C ALA A 221 1.43 -4.19 13.63
N MET A 222 1.47 -3.46 12.51
CA MET A 222 2.64 -3.42 11.62
C MET A 222 3.88 -2.85 12.32
N ARG A 223 3.75 -1.74 13.06
CA ARG A 223 4.82 -1.16 13.88
C ARG A 223 5.37 -2.17 14.88
N ASP A 224 4.48 -2.86 15.59
CA ASP A 224 4.84 -3.82 16.65
C ASP A 224 5.55 -5.07 16.07
N LYS A 225 5.37 -5.36 14.78
CA LYS A 225 6.16 -6.36 14.03
C LYS A 225 7.50 -5.81 13.52
N GLY A 226 7.80 -4.53 13.74
CA GLY A 226 9.06 -3.90 13.34
C GLY A 226 9.13 -3.50 11.88
N TRP A 227 7.99 -3.42 11.18
CA TRP A 227 7.95 -2.90 9.81
C TRP A 227 8.26 -1.40 9.79
N TRP A 228 8.98 -0.96 8.77
CA TRP A 228 9.09 0.45 8.49
C TRP A 228 7.76 0.98 7.95
N ILE A 229 7.28 2.10 8.49
CA ILE A 229 5.99 2.67 8.08
C ILE A 229 6.21 4.08 7.56
N GLU A 230 5.66 4.35 6.37
CA GLU A 230 5.38 5.69 5.89
C GLU A 230 3.88 5.83 5.67
N VAL A 231 3.33 6.99 5.96
CA VAL A 231 1.88 7.23 5.90
C VAL A 231 1.57 8.17 4.75
N THR A 232 0.58 7.82 3.93
CA THR A 232 0.07 8.70 2.89
C THR A 232 -1.36 9.13 3.18
N ASN A 233 -1.74 10.29 2.67
CA ASN A 233 -3.12 10.77 2.66
C ASN A 233 -3.44 11.38 1.29
N LEU A 234 -4.32 10.75 0.51
CA LEU A 234 -4.86 11.36 -0.70
C LEU A 234 -5.87 12.45 -0.32
N VAL A 235 -5.56 13.68 -0.68
CA VAL A 235 -6.41 14.84 -0.42
C VAL A 235 -7.37 15.02 -1.59
N VAL A 236 -8.66 14.71 -1.39
CA VAL A 236 -9.69 14.82 -2.42
C VAL A 236 -10.48 16.12 -2.20
N PRO A 237 -10.40 17.11 -3.10
CA PRO A 237 -10.99 18.42 -2.88
C PRO A 237 -12.50 18.35 -2.70
N GLN A 238 -13.06 19.23 -1.87
CA GLN A 238 -14.48 19.37 -1.54
C GLN A 238 -15.08 18.24 -0.68
N VAL A 239 -14.52 17.04 -0.69
CA VAL A 239 -15.12 15.88 0.00
C VAL A 239 -14.17 15.20 1.00
N GLY A 240 -12.86 15.37 0.85
CA GLY A 240 -11.83 14.71 1.67
C GLY A 240 -10.58 15.59 1.87
N ASP A 241 -10.78 16.89 2.13
CA ASP A 241 -9.73 17.90 2.32
C ASP A 241 -9.88 18.68 3.63
N LYS A 242 -10.64 18.14 4.59
CA LYS A 242 -10.94 18.78 5.87
C LYS A 242 -9.71 18.85 6.79
N PRO A 243 -9.27 20.05 7.22
CA PRO A 243 -8.05 20.23 8.04
C PRO A 243 -8.07 19.51 9.38
N GLU A 244 -9.22 19.41 10.02
CA GLU A 244 -9.37 18.77 11.33
C GLU A 244 -9.00 17.27 11.31
N TYR A 245 -9.28 16.57 10.22
CA TYR A 245 -8.90 15.16 10.09
C TYR A 245 -7.42 14.97 9.80
N VAL A 246 -6.81 15.86 9.01
CA VAL A 246 -5.36 15.84 8.80
C VAL A 246 -4.63 16.15 10.10
N ARG A 247 -5.14 17.10 10.90
CA ARG A 247 -4.63 17.42 12.25
C ARG A 247 -4.70 16.20 13.18
N LYS A 248 -5.86 15.52 13.23
CA LYS A 248 -6.04 14.29 14.01
C LYS A 248 -5.03 13.21 13.59
N MET A 249 -4.88 13.00 12.29
CA MET A 249 -3.95 11.99 11.74
C MET A 249 -2.49 12.32 12.05
N ALA A 250 -2.07 13.58 11.86
CA ALA A 250 -0.71 14.01 12.13
C ALA A 250 -0.36 13.82 13.62
N ARG A 251 -1.25 14.24 14.53
CA ARG A 251 -1.10 14.01 15.97
C ARG A 251 -0.97 12.53 16.31
N TRP A 252 -1.85 11.72 15.76
CA TRP A 252 -1.80 10.26 15.96
C TRP A 252 -0.48 9.66 15.49
N ILE A 253 0.04 10.08 14.32
CA ILE A 253 1.34 9.62 13.81
C ILE A 253 2.45 10.00 14.78
N VAL A 254 2.49 11.25 15.26
CA VAL A 254 3.51 11.71 16.21
C VAL A 254 3.49 10.90 17.50
N GLU A 255 2.30 10.66 18.06
CA GLU A 255 2.11 9.96 19.33
C GLU A 255 2.40 8.45 19.23
N ASN A 256 2.10 7.81 18.10
CA ASN A 256 2.12 6.37 17.98
C ASN A 256 3.24 5.82 17.10
N LEU A 257 3.64 6.50 16.04
CA LEU A 257 4.71 6.09 15.13
C LEU A 257 5.99 6.92 15.31
N GLY A 258 5.87 8.08 15.94
CA GLY A 258 6.96 9.00 16.20
C GLY A 258 7.03 10.17 15.22
N PRO A 259 7.61 11.33 15.67
CA PRO A 259 7.62 12.58 14.91
C PRO A 259 8.47 12.53 13.63
N GLU A 260 9.34 11.54 13.48
CA GLU A 260 10.20 11.36 12.29
C GLU A 260 9.59 10.41 11.25
N THR A 261 8.37 9.92 11.46
CA THR A 261 7.64 9.13 10.48
C THR A 261 7.29 9.99 9.27
N PRO A 262 7.69 9.60 8.04
CA PRO A 262 7.35 10.35 6.84
C PRO A 262 5.84 10.34 6.59
N PHE A 263 5.30 11.51 6.33
CA PHE A 263 3.88 11.72 6.02
C PHE A 263 3.73 12.41 4.67
N HIS A 264 2.95 11.83 3.77
CA HIS A 264 2.80 12.26 2.39
C HIS A 264 1.38 12.74 2.11
N LEU A 265 1.22 13.99 1.72
CA LEU A 265 -0.02 14.57 1.21
C LEU A 265 -0.03 14.45 -0.30
N LEU A 266 -0.88 13.57 -0.83
CA LEU A 266 -0.93 13.28 -2.24
C LEU A 266 -2.02 14.11 -2.94
N ARG A 267 -1.64 14.77 -4.05
CA ARG A 267 -2.57 15.49 -4.91
C ARG A 267 -3.51 14.51 -5.59
N PHE A 268 -4.82 14.75 -5.48
CA PHE A 268 -5.83 14.01 -6.21
C PHE A 268 -5.82 14.38 -7.70
N HIS A 269 -5.99 13.38 -8.55
CA HIS A 269 -6.29 13.49 -9.96
C HIS A 269 -7.71 12.96 -10.21
N PRO A 270 -8.56 13.67 -11.01
CA PRO A 270 -9.88 13.18 -11.39
C PRO A 270 -9.82 11.86 -12.13
N ASP A 271 -10.46 10.84 -11.57
CA ASP A 271 -10.51 9.49 -12.13
C ASP A 271 -11.82 8.77 -11.83
N TYR A 272 -12.12 7.73 -12.60
CA TYR A 272 -13.23 6.79 -12.47
C TYR A 272 -14.59 7.51 -12.34
N LYS A 273 -15.18 7.55 -11.11
CA LYS A 273 -16.50 8.17 -10.88
C LYS A 273 -16.41 9.62 -10.39
N LEU A 274 -15.22 10.10 -10.02
CA LEU A 274 -15.00 11.47 -9.54
C LEU A 274 -14.34 12.36 -10.59
N MET A 275 -14.61 12.12 -11.87
CA MET A 275 -14.13 12.95 -12.99
C MET A 275 -14.62 14.40 -12.95
N HIS A 276 -15.67 14.69 -12.19
CA HIS A 276 -16.26 16.04 -12.07
C HIS A 276 -15.58 16.92 -11.03
N LEU A 277 -14.73 16.34 -10.16
CA LEU A 277 -13.95 17.11 -9.18
C LEU A 277 -12.66 17.65 -9.84
N PRO A 278 -12.18 18.83 -9.43
CA PRO A 278 -10.90 19.35 -9.90
C PRO A 278 -9.73 18.60 -9.25
N HIS A 279 -8.52 18.79 -9.80
CA HIS A 279 -7.30 18.45 -9.06
C HIS A 279 -7.26 19.20 -7.73
N THR A 280 -6.64 18.61 -6.71
CA THR A 280 -6.41 19.33 -5.44
C THR A 280 -5.58 20.57 -5.71
N PRO A 281 -6.04 21.78 -5.27
CA PRO A 281 -5.22 22.99 -5.33
C PRO A 281 -3.92 22.81 -4.52
N ILE A 282 -2.81 23.35 -5.02
CA ILE A 282 -1.51 23.24 -4.36
C ILE A 282 -1.56 23.94 -3.00
N GLU A 283 -2.20 25.09 -2.91
CA GLU A 283 -2.38 25.86 -1.68
C GLU A 283 -3.11 25.06 -0.58
N THR A 284 -4.04 24.16 -0.99
CA THR A 284 -4.70 23.25 -0.04
C THR A 284 -3.70 22.25 0.54
N LEU A 285 -2.83 21.67 -0.31
CA LEU A 285 -1.79 20.74 0.14
C LEU A 285 -0.77 21.43 1.06
N GLU A 286 -0.31 22.63 0.71
CA GLU A 286 0.61 23.42 1.52
C GLU A 286 0.03 23.78 2.89
N LYS A 287 -1.25 24.19 2.93
CA LYS A 287 -1.97 24.46 4.19
C LYS A 287 -2.04 23.21 5.07
N LEU A 288 -2.37 22.06 4.49
CA LEU A 288 -2.45 20.80 5.22
C LEU A 288 -1.06 20.31 5.66
N ALA A 289 -0.01 20.55 4.87
CA ALA A 289 1.36 20.27 5.25
C ALA A 289 1.80 21.12 6.44
N SER A 290 1.47 22.42 6.45
CA SER A 290 1.74 23.30 7.59
C SER A 290 1.07 22.81 8.87
N ILE A 291 -0.20 22.36 8.80
CA ILE A 291 -0.91 21.77 9.92
C ILE A 291 -0.20 20.51 10.44
N ALA A 292 0.27 19.65 9.55
CA ALA A 292 0.98 18.44 9.96
C ALA A 292 2.32 18.76 10.66
N VAL A 293 3.03 19.78 10.21
CA VAL A 293 4.26 20.28 10.86
C VAL A 293 3.94 20.92 12.23
N GLU A 294 2.86 21.69 12.35
CA GLU A 294 2.39 22.27 13.63
C GLU A 294 2.13 21.18 14.69
N GLU A 295 1.62 20.01 14.27
CA GLU A 295 1.40 18.87 15.17
C GLU A 295 2.69 18.11 15.52
N GLY A 296 3.85 18.50 14.95
CA GLY A 296 5.16 18.00 15.34
C GLY A 296 5.81 17.02 14.36
N LEU A 297 5.21 16.75 13.19
CA LEU A 297 5.84 15.93 12.15
C LEU A 297 7.05 16.65 11.54
N LYS A 298 8.16 15.93 11.42
CA LYS A 298 9.44 16.48 10.91
C LYS A 298 9.62 16.26 9.41
N HIS A 299 8.95 15.28 8.83
CA HIS A 299 9.07 14.89 7.43
C HIS A 299 7.69 14.85 6.79
N VAL A 300 7.28 15.98 6.21
CA VAL A 300 6.00 16.13 5.50
C VAL A 300 6.28 16.38 4.03
N TYR A 301 5.72 15.54 3.17
CA TYR A 301 5.91 15.58 1.72
C TYR A 301 4.61 15.94 1.00
N ILE A 302 4.72 16.60 -0.15
CA ILE A 302 3.65 16.78 -1.11
C ILE A 302 3.98 15.94 -2.34
N GLY A 303 3.13 14.98 -2.67
CA GLY A 303 3.29 14.12 -3.83
C GLY A 303 2.34 14.48 -4.98
N ASN A 304 2.69 14.03 -6.20
CA ASN A 304 1.97 14.31 -7.45
C ASN A 304 1.96 15.82 -7.83
N VAL A 305 2.97 16.58 -7.41
CA VAL A 305 3.20 17.98 -7.76
C VAL A 305 4.69 18.14 -8.10
N TRP A 306 5.03 17.94 -9.35
CA TRP A 306 6.41 17.90 -9.83
C TRP A 306 7.12 19.24 -9.61
N GLY A 307 8.34 19.20 -9.03
CA GLY A 307 9.16 20.37 -8.75
C GLY A 307 8.71 21.17 -7.52
N HIS A 308 7.80 20.64 -6.71
CA HIS A 308 7.41 21.30 -5.46
C HIS A 308 8.50 21.13 -4.40
N PRO A 309 8.86 22.20 -3.62
CA PRO A 309 9.91 22.10 -2.60
C PRO A 309 9.71 20.98 -1.56
N LEU A 310 8.46 20.60 -1.26
CA LEU A 310 8.16 19.51 -0.34
C LEU A 310 8.20 18.11 -1.01
N GLU A 311 8.74 17.95 -2.21
CA GLU A 311 9.22 16.65 -2.72
C GLU A 311 10.58 16.29 -2.12
N ASP A 312 11.35 17.30 -1.69
CA ASP A 312 12.69 17.19 -1.16
C ASP A 312 12.70 16.81 0.33
N THR A 313 13.84 16.27 0.79
CA THR A 313 14.07 16.07 2.23
C THR A 313 14.98 17.14 2.78
N TYR A 314 14.52 17.78 3.85
CA TYR A 314 15.28 18.78 4.60
C TYR A 314 15.67 18.25 5.98
N CYS A 315 16.85 18.66 6.45
CA CYS A 315 17.28 18.36 7.81
C CYS A 315 16.37 19.08 8.82
N PRO A 316 15.69 18.35 9.74
CA PRO A 316 14.75 18.98 10.67
C PRO A 316 15.41 19.88 11.72
N ARG A 317 16.75 19.80 11.87
CA ARG A 317 17.50 20.64 12.82
C ARG A 317 17.95 21.97 12.22
N CYS A 318 18.42 21.98 10.96
CA CYS A 318 19.05 23.17 10.37
C CYS A 318 18.45 23.62 9.04
N GLY A 319 17.42 22.95 8.53
CA GLY A 319 16.76 23.29 7.27
C GLY A 319 17.58 23.06 6.00
N TYR A 320 18.76 22.41 6.10
CA TYR A 320 19.56 22.13 4.92
C TYR A 320 18.90 21.05 4.06
N LYS A 321 18.79 21.29 2.73
CA LYS A 321 18.27 20.28 1.78
C LYS A 321 19.27 19.13 1.66
N VAL A 322 18.89 17.96 2.13
CA VAL A 322 19.77 16.79 2.18
C VAL A 322 19.47 15.76 1.09
N VAL A 323 18.27 15.74 0.53
CA VAL A 323 17.91 14.96 -0.65
C VAL A 323 17.09 15.83 -1.58
N ASP A 324 17.56 15.96 -2.82
CA ASP A 324 16.90 16.68 -3.91
C ASP A 324 16.20 15.67 -4.80
N ARG A 325 14.92 15.91 -5.11
CA ARG A 325 14.12 14.98 -5.94
C ARG A 325 13.49 15.67 -7.13
N GLU A 326 13.41 14.95 -8.21
CA GLU A 326 12.61 15.30 -9.38
C GLU A 326 11.59 14.17 -9.61
N GLY A 327 10.40 14.33 -9.06
CA GLY A 327 9.36 13.31 -9.04
C GLY A 327 9.77 12.05 -8.27
N PHE A 328 9.92 10.93 -8.96
CA PHE A 328 10.33 9.67 -8.33
C PHE A 328 11.82 9.38 -8.42
N SER A 329 12.63 10.33 -8.89
CA SER A 329 14.08 10.20 -9.00
C SER A 329 14.77 11.04 -7.95
N ILE A 330 15.89 10.55 -7.41
CA ILE A 330 16.80 11.33 -6.57
C ILE A 330 17.82 12.02 -7.47
N ALA A 331 17.68 13.34 -7.60
CA ALA A 331 18.60 14.17 -8.39
C ALA A 331 19.93 14.38 -7.67
N GLU A 332 19.88 14.60 -6.35
CA GLU A 332 21.08 14.76 -5.55
C GLU A 332 20.90 14.18 -4.13
N TRP A 333 21.92 13.44 -3.68
CA TRP A 333 22.01 12.89 -2.35
C TRP A 333 23.17 13.52 -1.59
N ARG A 334 22.91 14.26 -0.52
CA ARG A 334 23.91 15.01 0.26
C ARG A 334 24.17 14.45 1.66
N LEU A 335 23.41 13.41 2.08
CA LEU A 335 23.63 12.79 3.40
C LEU A 335 24.97 12.05 3.42
N GLU A 336 25.69 12.21 4.53
CA GLU A 336 26.90 11.45 4.84
C GLU A 336 26.56 10.06 5.41
N SER A 337 27.60 9.24 5.62
CA SER A 337 27.47 7.88 6.18
C SER A 337 26.63 7.88 7.46
N GLY A 338 25.72 6.90 7.56
CA GLY A 338 24.77 6.78 8.66
C GLY A 338 23.65 7.81 8.62
N PHE A 339 23.36 8.35 7.41
CA PHE A 339 22.29 9.32 7.15
C PHE A 339 22.43 10.63 7.94
N ARG A 340 23.67 11.15 8.03
CA ARG A 340 23.96 12.39 8.74
C ARG A 340 23.89 13.61 7.83
N CYS A 341 23.29 14.67 8.35
CA CYS A 341 23.29 15.97 7.69
C CYS A 341 24.72 16.53 7.63
N PRO A 342 25.25 16.88 6.44
CA PRO A 342 26.64 17.38 6.31
C PRO A 342 26.84 18.76 6.98
N ARG A 343 25.74 19.52 7.20
CA ARG A 343 25.82 20.86 7.80
C ARG A 343 25.84 20.85 9.32
N CYS A 344 25.11 19.95 9.96
CA CYS A 344 24.92 19.99 11.43
C CYS A 344 25.09 18.65 12.14
N GLY A 345 25.40 17.55 11.40
CA GLY A 345 25.62 16.22 11.94
C GLY A 345 24.34 15.50 12.45
N TYR A 346 23.15 16.11 12.30
CA TYR A 346 21.91 15.47 12.71
C TYR A 346 21.71 14.18 11.92
N ARG A 347 21.41 13.07 12.62
CA ARG A 347 21.09 11.79 11.99
C ARG A 347 19.60 11.76 11.66
N LEU A 348 19.28 11.71 10.38
CA LEU A 348 17.91 11.57 9.90
C LEU A 348 17.45 10.13 10.02
N ASN A 349 16.15 9.94 10.18
CA ASN A 349 15.50 8.63 10.28
C ASN A 349 15.30 8.02 8.87
N PHE A 350 16.34 7.38 8.37
CA PHE A 350 16.31 6.56 7.15
C PHE A 350 16.62 5.11 7.52
N LYS A 351 16.12 4.14 6.74
CA LYS A 351 16.38 2.72 6.89
C LYS A 351 16.94 2.13 5.59
N GLY A 352 17.87 1.19 5.75
CA GLY A 352 18.51 0.51 4.62
C GLY A 352 19.70 1.29 4.06
N GLU A 353 19.84 1.29 2.74
CA GLU A 353 20.96 1.92 2.03
C GLU A 353 20.43 2.79 0.90
N TYR A 354 21.12 3.91 0.62
CA TYR A 354 20.89 4.69 -0.59
C TYR A 354 21.50 3.96 -1.80
N ARG A 355 20.72 3.84 -2.87
CA ARG A 355 21.12 3.26 -4.15
C ARG A 355 21.20 4.36 -5.21
N ALA A 356 22.39 4.83 -5.52
CA ALA A 356 22.62 5.80 -6.60
C ALA A 356 22.32 5.13 -7.95
N ARG A 357 21.14 5.38 -8.52
CA ARG A 357 20.74 4.87 -9.84
C ARG A 357 20.03 5.95 -10.64
N SER A 358 20.34 6.09 -11.93
CA SER A 358 19.48 6.77 -12.88
C SER A 358 18.26 5.87 -13.19
N PHE A 359 17.07 6.45 -13.18
CA PHE A 359 15.87 5.72 -13.52
C PHE A 359 15.52 5.96 -14.99
N ASP A 360 16.11 5.17 -15.87
CA ASP A 360 15.54 5.03 -17.21
C ASP A 360 14.33 4.12 -17.09
N TYR A 361 13.14 4.62 -17.47
CA TYR A 361 11.90 3.84 -17.38
C TYR A 361 12.06 2.55 -18.17
N PRO A 362 12.20 1.37 -17.50
CA PRO A 362 12.32 0.13 -18.23
C PRO A 362 10.98 -0.28 -18.83
N THR A 363 11.07 -0.98 -19.95
CA THR A 363 9.93 -1.62 -20.60
C THR A 363 9.14 -2.49 -19.60
N PRO A 364 7.81 -2.56 -19.69
CA PRO A 364 7.00 -3.42 -18.83
C PRO A 364 7.53 -4.84 -18.74
N ALA A 365 7.56 -5.41 -17.53
CA ALA A 365 8.07 -6.76 -17.25
C ALA A 365 7.06 -7.88 -17.60
N ILE A 366 5.98 -7.59 -18.36
CA ILE A 366 5.00 -8.57 -18.85
C ILE A 366 5.02 -8.61 -20.35
#